data_a25d7745c8f8a4ae10a93155b553a921
#
_entry.id   a25d7745c8f8a4ae10a93155b553a921
#
_cell.length_a   1.000
_cell.length_b   1.000
_cell.length_c   1.000
_cell.angle_alpha   90.00
_cell.angle_beta   90.00
_cell.angle_gamma   90.00
#
_symmetry.space_group_name_H-M   'P 1'
#
loop_
_entity.id
_entity.type
_entity.pdbx_description
1 polymer ?
#
loop_
_entity_poly.entity_id
_entity_poly.type
_entity_poly.pdbx_seq_one_letter_code
_entity_poly.pdbx_strand_id
1 'polypeptide(L)'
;MLFSLVTATALCVPNLLAPVSGHLVQSFRAPPCEYCAGHRGWEIGFEGTQVVRAAITGAVTFSGTVAGTQFVVQDIGCGLRLTYGRVSDRTNSRGMTIMTGDLLRKGDSLGHGDGVLYLGVRRGRQALDPTPFFGRARARLVGRGTSR
;
A
#
# COMPACT_ATOMS: atom_id res chain seq x y z
N MET A 1 -1.30 31.26 36.66
CA MET A 1 -1.78 31.14 35.26
C MET A 1 -1.35 29.81 34.72
N LEU A 2 -2.29 28.90 34.57
CA LEU A 2 -2.05 27.62 33.92
C LEU A 2 -2.27 27.82 32.42
N PHE A 3 -1.17 27.84 31.67
CA PHE A 3 -1.26 27.71 30.21
C PHE A 3 -1.51 26.25 29.89
N SER A 4 -2.73 25.94 29.51
CA SER A 4 -3.03 24.66 28.88
C SER A 4 -2.36 24.67 27.53
N LEU A 5 -1.20 24.04 27.42
CA LEU A 5 -0.61 23.69 26.14
C LEU A 5 -1.52 22.62 25.52
N VAL A 6 -2.46 23.04 24.71
CA VAL A 6 -3.12 22.13 23.77
C VAL A 6 -2.08 21.81 22.71
N THR A 7 -1.30 20.77 22.94
CA THR A 7 -0.52 20.17 21.88
C THR A 7 -1.51 19.58 20.90
N ALA A 8 -1.74 20.28 19.81
CA ALA A 8 -2.39 19.69 18.65
C ALA A 8 -1.49 18.54 18.19
N THR A 9 -1.84 17.31 18.53
CA THR A 9 -1.24 16.13 17.93
C THR A 9 -1.61 16.16 16.46
N ALA A 10 -0.66 16.58 15.62
CA ALA A 10 -0.81 16.45 14.19
C ALA A 10 -1.06 14.98 13.89
N LEU A 11 -2.17 14.68 13.18
CA LEU A 11 -2.44 13.35 12.69
C LEU A 11 -1.24 12.90 11.83
N CYS A 12 -0.59 11.82 12.26
CA CYS A 12 0.50 11.22 11.50
C CYS A 12 -0.12 10.45 10.34
N VAL A 13 -0.14 11.06 9.17
CA VAL A 13 -0.65 10.43 7.94
C VAL A 13 0.46 10.47 6.90
N PRO A 14 1.10 9.33 6.60
CA PRO A 14 2.10 9.29 5.56
C PRO A 14 1.47 9.60 4.19
N ASN A 15 2.21 10.33 3.37
CA ASN A 15 1.80 10.63 2.00
C ASN A 15 2.46 9.62 1.07
N LEU A 16 1.65 8.77 0.46
CA LEU A 16 2.12 7.65 -0.32
C LEU A 16 2.06 7.93 -1.82
N LEU A 17 3.11 7.48 -2.51
CA LEU A 17 3.15 7.45 -3.97
C LEU A 17 2.39 6.23 -4.47
N ALA A 18 1.63 6.35 -5.55
CA ALA A 18 0.98 5.20 -6.17
C ALA A 18 2.03 4.20 -6.68
N PRO A 19 1.98 2.93 -6.24
CA PRO A 19 2.97 1.92 -6.63
C PRO A 19 2.89 1.52 -8.10
N VAL A 20 1.73 1.65 -8.71
CA VAL A 20 1.46 1.37 -10.13
C VAL A 20 0.52 2.43 -10.68
N SER A 21 0.49 2.56 -12.00
CA SER A 21 -0.51 3.37 -12.71
C SER A 21 -1.66 2.46 -13.12
N GLY A 22 -2.86 2.81 -12.71
CA GLY A 22 -4.04 2.00 -13.00
C GLY A 22 -5.30 2.64 -12.46
N HIS A 23 -6.33 1.85 -12.30
CA HIS A 23 -7.62 2.29 -11.79
C HIS A 23 -8.13 1.35 -10.70
N LEU A 24 -8.92 1.87 -9.78
CA LEU A 24 -9.51 1.05 -8.74
C LEU A 24 -10.53 0.08 -9.35
N VAL A 25 -10.26 -1.21 -9.18
CA VAL A 25 -11.16 -2.29 -9.56
C VAL A 25 -12.06 -2.65 -8.38
N GLN A 26 -11.48 -2.61 -7.18
CA GLN A 26 -12.22 -2.88 -5.95
C GLN A 26 -11.72 -1.95 -4.84
N SER A 27 -12.67 -1.27 -4.19
CA SER A 27 -12.38 -0.34 -3.11
C SER A 27 -12.40 -1.03 -1.74
N PHE A 28 -11.89 -0.34 -0.74
CA PHE A 28 -11.95 -0.79 0.65
C PHE A 28 -13.40 -0.86 1.12
N ARG A 29 -13.70 -1.95 1.84
CA ARG A 29 -14.96 -2.14 2.53
C ARG A 29 -14.68 -2.76 3.90
N ALA A 30 -14.85 -1.97 4.95
CA ALA A 30 -14.58 -2.41 6.31
C ALA A 30 -15.40 -3.67 6.64
N PRO A 31 -14.76 -4.77 7.09
CA PRO A 31 -15.52 -5.91 7.59
C PRO A 31 -16.21 -5.52 8.91
N PRO A 32 -17.46 -5.99 9.13
CA PRO A 32 -18.20 -5.65 10.35
C PRO A 32 -17.64 -6.33 11.61
N CYS A 33 -16.77 -7.33 11.45
CA CYS A 33 -16.06 -7.98 12.54
C CYS A 33 -14.72 -8.52 12.04
N GLU A 34 -13.85 -8.98 12.95
CA GLU A 34 -12.49 -9.41 12.63
C GLU A 34 -12.45 -10.52 11.56
N TYR A 35 -13.37 -11.46 11.61
CA TYR A 35 -13.42 -12.59 10.68
C TYR A 35 -14.57 -12.48 9.67
N CYS A 36 -15.25 -11.35 9.63
CA CYS A 36 -16.36 -11.14 8.71
C CYS A 36 -15.88 -10.82 7.31
N ALA A 37 -16.77 -11.01 6.33
CA ALA A 37 -16.49 -10.66 4.95
C ALA A 37 -16.36 -9.14 4.79
N GLY A 38 -15.45 -8.73 3.94
CA GLY A 38 -15.16 -7.35 3.58
C GLY A 38 -14.07 -7.32 2.55
N HIS A 39 -13.59 -6.14 2.20
CA HIS A 39 -12.42 -5.97 1.36
C HIS A 39 -11.41 -5.06 2.07
N ARG A 40 -10.32 -5.65 2.56
CA ARG A 40 -9.40 -5.03 3.50
C ARG A 40 -8.36 -4.11 2.85
N GLY A 41 -8.52 -3.81 1.59
CA GLY A 41 -7.62 -2.92 0.85
C GLY A 41 -8.20 -2.55 -0.49
N TRP A 42 -7.34 -2.05 -1.35
CA TRP A 42 -7.66 -1.73 -2.73
C TRP A 42 -7.18 -2.84 -3.66
N GLU A 43 -7.91 -3.06 -4.75
CA GLU A 43 -7.37 -3.71 -5.94
C GLU A 43 -7.26 -2.68 -7.06
N ILE A 44 -6.07 -2.57 -7.63
CA ILE A 44 -5.77 -1.66 -8.73
C ILE A 44 -5.52 -2.50 -9.96
N GLY A 45 -6.32 -2.27 -11.00
CA GLY A 45 -6.20 -2.95 -12.29
C GLY A 45 -5.42 -2.13 -13.31
N PHE A 46 -4.67 -2.82 -14.16
CA PHE A 46 -3.91 -2.21 -15.25
C PHE A 46 -3.68 -3.23 -16.35
N GLU A 47 -3.30 -2.76 -17.51
CA GLU A 47 -2.97 -3.65 -18.63
C GLU A 47 -1.52 -4.12 -18.55
N GLY A 48 -1.30 -5.40 -18.83
CA GLY A 48 0.03 -5.99 -18.93
C GLY A 48 0.75 -6.07 -17.60
N THR A 49 2.06 -5.97 -17.67
CA THR A 49 2.96 -6.05 -16.53
C THR A 49 3.52 -4.68 -16.22
N GLN A 50 3.55 -4.31 -14.94
CA GLN A 50 4.19 -3.09 -14.48
C GLN A 50 5.17 -3.37 -13.36
N VAL A 51 6.21 -2.55 -13.28
CA VAL A 51 7.07 -2.46 -12.11
C VAL A 51 6.24 -1.91 -10.96
N VAL A 52 6.26 -2.59 -9.81
CA VAL A 52 5.68 -2.10 -8.57
C VAL A 52 6.75 -1.30 -7.84
N ARG A 53 6.42 -0.05 -7.49
CA ARG A 53 7.36 0.86 -6.84
C ARG A 53 6.97 1.11 -5.40
N ALA A 54 7.97 1.21 -4.54
CA ALA A 54 7.76 1.53 -3.14
C ALA A 54 7.05 2.88 -3.00
N ALA A 55 5.96 2.91 -2.26
CA ALA A 55 5.11 4.08 -2.06
C ALA A 55 5.78 5.14 -1.18
N ILE A 56 6.75 4.74 -0.38
CA ILE A 56 7.45 5.58 0.59
C ILE A 56 8.77 4.92 0.95
N THR A 57 9.67 5.67 1.58
CA THR A 57 10.87 5.08 2.18
C THR A 57 10.52 4.39 3.49
N GLY A 58 10.92 3.13 3.64
CA GLY A 58 10.70 2.37 4.86
C GLY A 58 11.19 0.93 4.74
N ALA A 59 11.36 0.28 5.89
CA ALA A 59 11.88 -1.07 5.95
C ALA A 59 10.81 -2.10 5.57
N VAL A 60 11.24 -3.16 4.91
CA VAL A 60 10.41 -4.33 4.63
C VAL A 60 10.26 -5.15 5.92
N THR A 61 9.04 -5.37 6.35
CA THR A 61 8.74 -6.16 7.56
C THR A 61 8.36 -7.59 7.24
N PHE A 62 7.94 -7.86 6.01
CA PHE A 62 7.66 -9.20 5.50
C PHE A 62 7.83 -9.22 3.98
N SER A 63 8.39 -10.31 3.48
CA SER A 63 8.47 -10.59 2.04
C SER A 63 8.35 -12.10 1.86
N GLY A 64 7.32 -12.54 1.15
CA GLY A 64 7.11 -13.97 0.99
C GLY A 64 5.81 -14.32 0.29
N THR A 65 5.54 -15.62 0.26
CA THR A 65 4.34 -16.19 -0.34
C THR A 65 3.44 -16.74 0.76
N VAL A 66 2.17 -16.36 0.73
CA VAL A 66 1.15 -16.87 1.65
C VAL A 66 -0.02 -17.40 0.81
N ALA A 67 -0.33 -18.68 0.97
CA ALA A 67 -1.40 -19.35 0.23
C ALA A 67 -1.32 -19.12 -1.30
N GLY A 68 -0.10 -19.20 -1.84
CA GLY A 68 0.15 -19.05 -3.28
C GLY A 68 0.23 -17.62 -3.79
N THR A 69 0.00 -16.62 -2.94
CA THR A 69 0.07 -15.20 -3.31
C THR A 69 1.31 -14.56 -2.73
N GLN A 70 2.04 -13.81 -3.53
CA GLN A 70 3.25 -13.12 -3.10
C GLN A 70 2.91 -11.74 -2.52
N PHE A 71 3.57 -11.42 -1.38
CA PHE A 71 3.39 -10.19 -0.65
C PHE A 71 4.71 -9.56 -0.27
N VAL A 72 4.73 -8.23 -0.29
CA VAL A 72 5.75 -7.41 0.38
C VAL A 72 5.02 -6.49 1.36
N VAL A 73 5.46 -6.46 2.61
CA VAL A 73 4.89 -5.57 3.63
C VAL A 73 5.98 -4.60 4.07
N GLN A 74 5.65 -3.34 4.11
CA GLN A 74 6.56 -2.24 4.41
C GLN A 74 6.06 -1.43 5.59
N ASP A 75 6.96 -1.08 6.51
CA ASP A 75 6.69 -0.07 7.53
C ASP A 75 6.63 1.30 6.85
N ILE A 76 5.51 1.99 7.00
CA ILE A 76 5.29 3.30 6.38
C ILE A 76 5.27 4.44 7.39
N GLY A 77 5.71 4.17 8.63
CA GLY A 77 5.68 5.15 9.71
C GLY A 77 4.32 5.22 10.39
N CYS A 78 4.23 6.02 11.46
CA CYS A 78 2.99 6.25 12.21
C CYS A 78 2.36 4.99 12.81
N GLY A 79 3.14 3.93 13.01
CA GLY A 79 2.62 2.63 13.45
C GLY A 79 1.82 1.89 12.39
N LEU A 80 2.00 2.24 11.13
CA LEU A 80 1.26 1.70 10.01
C LEU A 80 2.14 0.80 9.13
N ARG A 81 1.51 -0.16 8.47
CA ARG A 81 2.13 -1.02 7.47
C ARG A 81 1.34 -1.00 6.19
N LEU A 82 2.07 -1.00 5.07
CA LEU A 82 1.50 -1.11 3.73
C LEU A 82 1.82 -2.49 3.18
N THR A 83 0.78 -3.19 2.74
CA THR A 83 0.90 -4.49 2.08
C THR A 83 0.75 -4.31 0.58
N TYR A 84 1.78 -4.73 -0.16
CA TYR A 84 1.73 -4.90 -1.61
C TYR A 84 1.46 -6.37 -1.88
N GLY A 85 0.30 -6.70 -2.41
CA GLY A 85 -0.11 -8.07 -2.64
C GLY A 85 -0.34 -8.39 -4.11
N ARG A 86 -0.36 -9.68 -4.44
CA ARG A 86 -0.51 -10.18 -5.80
C ARG A 86 0.61 -9.73 -6.73
N VAL A 87 1.80 -9.54 -6.19
CA VAL A 87 2.96 -9.28 -7.03
C VAL A 87 3.36 -10.59 -7.74
N SER A 88 3.78 -10.49 -8.99
CA SER A 88 4.21 -11.65 -9.76
C SER A 88 5.61 -12.11 -9.38
N ASP A 89 6.43 -11.18 -8.94
CA ASP A 89 7.73 -11.46 -8.33
C ASP A 89 8.03 -10.39 -7.27
N ARG A 90 9.07 -10.62 -6.48
CA ARG A 90 9.51 -9.72 -5.40
C ARG A 90 10.97 -9.37 -5.62
N THR A 91 11.27 -8.74 -6.74
CA THR A 91 12.64 -8.41 -7.13
C THR A 91 12.87 -6.91 -7.22
N ASN A 92 14.07 -6.47 -6.80
CA ASN A 92 14.49 -5.09 -6.98
C ASN A 92 15.03 -4.86 -8.41
N SER A 93 15.45 -3.63 -8.70
CA SER A 93 15.97 -3.25 -10.02
C SER A 93 17.26 -3.98 -10.41
N ARG A 94 17.94 -4.61 -9.44
CA ARG A 94 19.14 -5.41 -9.66
C ARG A 94 18.83 -6.90 -9.85
N GLY A 95 17.56 -7.29 -9.86
CA GLY A 95 17.14 -8.66 -9.98
C GLY A 95 17.26 -9.48 -8.69
N MET A 96 17.50 -8.81 -7.56
CA MET A 96 17.60 -9.49 -6.27
C MET A 96 16.24 -9.57 -5.59
N THR A 97 15.99 -10.69 -4.92
CA THR A 97 14.76 -10.87 -4.15
C THR A 97 14.69 -9.90 -2.97
N ILE A 98 13.56 -9.24 -2.83
CA ILE A 98 13.27 -8.41 -1.66
C ILE A 98 13.16 -9.29 -0.42
N MET A 99 13.89 -8.91 0.63
CA MET A 99 13.96 -9.65 1.87
C MET A 99 13.45 -8.80 3.04
N THR A 100 12.94 -9.47 4.06
CA THR A 100 12.65 -8.82 5.34
C THR A 100 13.89 -8.12 5.88
N GLY A 101 13.74 -6.88 6.31
CA GLY A 101 14.84 -6.03 6.78
C GLY A 101 15.42 -5.12 5.73
N ASP A 102 15.14 -5.34 4.44
CA ASP A 102 15.59 -4.44 3.38
C ASP A 102 14.97 -3.07 3.54
N LEU A 103 15.75 -2.03 3.27
CA LEU A 103 15.25 -0.66 3.19
C LEU A 103 14.86 -0.38 1.73
N LEU A 104 13.59 -0.06 1.53
CA LEU A 104 13.10 0.46 0.25
C LEU A 104 13.03 1.98 0.33
N ARG A 105 13.53 2.65 -0.69
CA ARG A 105 13.38 4.08 -0.86
C ARG A 105 12.16 4.35 -1.72
N LYS A 106 11.48 5.46 -1.48
CA LYS A 106 10.33 5.88 -2.29
C LYS A 106 10.68 5.82 -3.78
N GLY A 107 9.88 5.09 -4.55
CA GLY A 107 10.09 4.91 -5.98
C GLY A 107 10.94 3.71 -6.38
N ASP A 108 11.60 3.04 -5.43
CA ASP A 108 12.38 1.83 -5.72
C ASP A 108 11.49 0.71 -6.24
N SER A 109 12.02 -0.08 -7.18
CA SER A 109 11.36 -1.31 -7.62
C SER A 109 11.35 -2.34 -6.50
N LEU A 110 10.20 -2.92 -6.21
CA LEU A 110 10.06 -4.04 -5.27
C LEU A 110 9.56 -5.31 -5.94
N GLY A 111 9.28 -5.24 -7.23
CA GLY A 111 8.81 -6.37 -7.99
C GLY A 111 7.97 -5.94 -9.18
N HIS A 112 7.18 -6.87 -9.69
CA HIS A 112 6.28 -6.64 -10.82
C HIS A 112 4.87 -7.05 -10.44
N GLY A 113 3.89 -6.37 -11.03
CA GLY A 113 2.49 -6.77 -10.99
C GLY A 113 2.03 -7.17 -12.37
N ASP A 114 1.13 -8.12 -12.45
CA ASP A 114 0.58 -8.61 -13.71
C ASP A 114 -0.94 -8.40 -13.73
N GLY A 115 -1.35 -7.27 -14.27
CA GLY A 115 -2.74 -6.89 -14.43
C GLY A 115 -3.44 -6.38 -13.19
N VAL A 116 -2.97 -6.69 -12.00
CA VAL A 116 -3.60 -6.29 -10.75
C VAL A 116 -2.57 -6.16 -9.63
N LEU A 117 -2.80 -5.22 -8.72
CA LEU A 117 -2.05 -5.07 -7.49
C LEU A 117 -3.04 -4.88 -6.33
N TYR A 118 -2.81 -5.60 -5.25
CA TYR A 118 -3.52 -5.37 -3.98
C TYR A 118 -2.71 -4.41 -3.11
N LEU A 119 -3.38 -3.43 -2.53
CA LEU A 119 -2.80 -2.51 -1.54
C LEU A 119 -3.65 -2.51 -0.28
N GLY A 120 -3.02 -2.82 0.85
CA GLY A 120 -3.67 -2.77 2.14
C GLY A 120 -2.89 -1.93 3.14
N VAL A 121 -3.59 -1.13 3.93
CA VAL A 121 -3.00 -0.35 5.03
C VAL A 121 -3.52 -0.92 6.34
N ARG A 122 -2.62 -1.16 7.29
CA ARG A 122 -2.97 -1.70 8.60
C ARG A 122 -2.30 -0.93 9.73
N ARG A 123 -3.06 -0.77 10.82
CA ARG A 123 -2.52 -0.42 12.13
C ARG A 123 -2.74 -1.63 13.04
N GLY A 124 -1.64 -2.35 13.36
CA GLY A 124 -1.76 -3.63 14.03
C GLY A 124 -2.59 -4.62 13.19
N ARG A 125 -3.67 -5.13 13.74
CA ARG A 125 -4.60 -6.04 13.05
C ARG A 125 -5.71 -5.33 12.31
N GLN A 126 -5.87 -4.02 12.53
CA GLN A 126 -6.97 -3.27 11.93
C GLN A 126 -6.62 -2.83 10.52
N ALA A 127 -7.41 -3.27 9.55
CA ALA A 127 -7.34 -2.77 8.20
C ALA A 127 -7.98 -1.37 8.12
N LEU A 128 -7.30 -0.46 7.42
CA LEU A 128 -7.75 0.91 7.24
C LEU A 128 -8.01 1.17 5.75
N ASP A 129 -8.91 2.11 5.48
CA ASP A 129 -9.15 2.59 4.11
C ASP A 129 -7.86 3.27 3.59
N PRO A 130 -7.30 2.82 2.46
CA PRO A 130 -6.11 3.45 1.90
C PRO A 130 -6.31 4.88 1.41
N THR A 131 -7.54 5.30 1.18
CA THR A 131 -7.87 6.58 0.53
C THR A 131 -7.13 7.80 1.13
N PRO A 132 -7.09 8.00 2.47
CA PRO A 132 -6.44 9.18 3.02
C PRO A 132 -4.94 9.24 2.78
N PHE A 133 -4.30 8.10 2.50
CA PHE A 133 -2.85 7.98 2.38
C PHE A 133 -2.36 8.27 0.95
N PHE A 134 -3.23 8.19 -0.04
CA PHE A 134 -2.90 8.35 -1.46
C PHE A 134 -3.55 9.60 -2.08
N GLY A 135 -3.53 10.74 -1.40
CA GLY A 135 -4.27 11.92 -1.80
C GLY A 135 -4.12 12.31 -3.29
N ARG A 136 -2.91 12.66 -3.74
CA ARG A 136 -2.65 13.02 -5.14
C ARG A 136 -2.66 11.81 -6.06
N ALA A 137 -2.14 10.68 -5.59
CA ALA A 137 -2.10 9.45 -6.35
C ALA A 137 -3.50 8.87 -6.57
N ARG A 138 -4.40 9.03 -5.61
CA ARG A 138 -5.79 8.62 -5.75
C ARG A 138 -6.47 9.34 -6.92
N ALA A 139 -6.21 10.62 -7.12
CA ALA A 139 -6.79 11.37 -8.24
C ALA A 139 -6.41 10.75 -9.58
N ARG A 140 -5.17 10.27 -9.73
CA ARG A 140 -4.73 9.57 -10.94
C ARG A 140 -5.40 8.21 -11.12
N LEU A 141 -5.62 7.47 -10.02
CA LEU A 141 -6.20 6.14 -10.06
C LEU A 141 -7.71 6.18 -10.35
N VAL A 142 -8.40 7.20 -9.85
CA VAL A 142 -9.85 7.30 -9.93
C VAL A 142 -10.30 8.10 -11.16
N GLY A 143 -9.53 9.10 -11.57
CA GLY A 143 -9.91 10.05 -12.63
C GLY A 143 -10.22 9.42 -13.97
N ARG A 144 -9.61 8.29 -14.29
CA ARG A 144 -9.82 7.63 -15.59
C ARG A 144 -11.18 6.97 -15.74
N GLY A 145 -11.76 6.53 -14.64
CA GLY A 145 -13.07 5.87 -14.67
C GLY A 145 -14.24 6.82 -14.77
N THR A 146 -14.01 8.12 -14.56
CA THR A 146 -15.05 9.12 -14.47
C THR A 146 -15.01 10.14 -15.60
N SER A 147 -14.00 10.05 -16.46
CA SER A 147 -13.94 10.96 -17.60
C SER A 147 -15.00 10.57 -18.58
N ARG A 148 -15.75 11.30 -18.63
CA ARG A 148 -16.71 11.15 -19.59
C ARG A 148 -17.18 12.04 -20.09
#